data_e0bc663c440cc56167dfe928088c47f8
#
_entry.id   e0bc663c440cc56167dfe928088c47f8
#
_cell.length_a   1.000
_cell.length_b   1.000
_cell.length_c   1.000
_cell.angle_alpha   90.00
_cell.angle_beta   90.00
_cell.angle_gamma   90.00
#
_symmetry.space_group_name_H-M   'P 1'
#
loop_
_entity.id
_entity.type
_entity.pdbx_description
1 polymer ?
#
loop_
_entity_poly.entity_id
_entity_poly.type
_entity_poly.pdbx_seq_one_letter_code
_entity_poly.pdbx_strand_id
1 'polypeptide(L)'
;RAPQIRYRYTHKGFQLTGAAIWQSQYLSQGIVGKSQTYIKNSCVPEFYLGLDYKANGWIAGAGIELLSLKPRTESKVEDQVYKVNERITTLSYEGHVKYSNKDWFVGAKTVLGSNLTQTSMLGGFGIKSIDNRTGEQKYTPIRVSSSWLNVVYGQKWKPGIFLGYVKNMGTSDALASNQVYGT
;
A
#
# COMPACT_ATOMS: atom_id res chain seq x y z
N ARG A 1 -10.07 13.59 -3.96
CA ARG A 1 -8.66 13.63 -3.51
C ARG A 1 -8.61 13.43 -2.01
N ALA A 2 -7.67 12.63 -1.50
CA ALA A 2 -7.48 12.46 -0.06
C ALA A 2 -6.87 13.72 0.56
N PRO A 3 -7.35 14.18 1.72
CA PRO A 3 -6.67 15.22 2.49
C PRO A 3 -5.25 14.80 2.80
N GLN A 4 -4.27 15.70 2.64
CA GLN A 4 -2.88 15.38 2.88
C GLN A 4 -2.06 16.62 3.24
N ILE A 5 -1.04 16.41 4.06
CA ILE A 5 0.06 17.36 4.29
C ILE A 5 1.27 16.78 3.58
N ARG A 6 1.90 17.57 2.70
CA ARG A 6 3.07 17.13 1.94
C ARG A 6 4.17 18.18 2.02
N TYR A 7 5.36 17.73 2.35
CA TYR A 7 6.59 18.50 2.28
C TYR A 7 7.46 17.98 1.13
N ARG A 8 8.05 18.89 0.37
CA ARG A 8 8.98 18.56 -0.72
C ARG A 8 10.19 19.48 -0.67
N TYR A 9 11.37 18.88 -0.64
CA TYR A 9 12.65 19.57 -0.71
C TYR A 9 13.40 19.14 -1.95
N THR A 10 13.94 20.09 -2.72
CA THR A 10 14.67 19.82 -3.96
C THR A 10 16.04 20.50 -3.91
N HIS A 11 17.11 19.74 -4.16
CA HIS A 11 18.47 20.25 -4.21
C HIS A 11 19.30 19.44 -5.22
N LYS A 12 19.97 20.14 -6.18
CA LYS A 12 20.92 19.55 -7.16
C LYS A 12 20.43 18.24 -7.81
N GLY A 13 19.16 18.21 -8.27
CA GLY A 13 18.56 17.03 -8.89
C GLY A 13 17.93 16.04 -7.91
N PHE A 14 18.26 16.07 -6.64
CA PHE A 14 17.59 15.28 -5.61
C PHE A 14 16.29 15.95 -5.17
N GLN A 15 15.26 15.15 -4.98
CA GLN A 15 13.97 15.57 -4.44
C GLN A 15 13.54 14.62 -3.33
N LEU A 16 13.50 15.12 -2.11
CA LEU A 16 12.92 14.43 -0.95
C LEU A 16 11.44 14.81 -0.84
N THR A 17 10.57 13.82 -0.66
CA THR A 17 9.13 14.03 -0.45
C THR A 17 8.68 13.29 0.81
N GLY A 18 8.10 14.01 1.76
CA GLY A 18 7.40 13.44 2.91
C GLY A 18 5.91 13.79 2.82
N ALA A 19 5.03 12.85 3.13
CA ALA A 19 3.59 13.09 3.14
C ALA A 19 2.89 12.33 4.26
N ALA A 20 1.88 12.99 4.88
CA ALA A 20 0.88 12.34 5.70
C ALA A 20 -0.46 12.45 4.96
N ILE A 21 -1.09 11.31 4.68
CA ILE A 21 -2.24 11.18 3.79
C ILE A 21 -3.40 10.58 4.58
N TRP A 22 -4.55 11.28 4.61
CA TRP A 22 -5.77 10.76 5.23
C TRP A 22 -6.67 10.14 4.16
N GLN A 23 -6.62 8.83 4.01
CA GLN A 23 -7.35 8.11 2.96
C GLN A 23 -8.81 7.85 3.33
N SER A 24 -9.59 8.90 3.55
CA SER A 24 -11.03 8.76 3.84
C SER A 24 -11.87 8.35 2.62
N GLN A 25 -11.31 8.44 1.41
CA GLN A 25 -12.01 8.14 0.16
C GLN A 25 -11.68 6.75 -0.41
N TYR A 26 -10.58 6.15 -0.01
CA TYR A 26 -10.17 4.82 -0.44
C TYR A 26 -10.66 3.77 0.53
N LEU A 27 -11.06 2.63 -0.02
CA LEU A 27 -11.70 1.56 0.73
C LEU A 27 -10.70 0.45 0.98
N SER A 28 -10.21 0.37 2.21
CA SER A 28 -9.44 -0.79 2.64
C SER A 28 -10.35 -2.01 2.77
N GLN A 29 -9.87 -3.17 2.33
CA GLN A 29 -10.55 -4.45 2.52
C GLN A 29 -10.47 -4.87 3.98
N GLY A 30 -11.53 -5.44 4.50
CA GLY A 30 -11.59 -5.92 5.89
C GLY A 30 -12.79 -6.81 6.16
N ILE A 31 -13.15 -6.97 7.42
CA ILE A 31 -14.10 -7.96 7.93
C ILE A 31 -15.51 -7.83 7.33
N VAL A 32 -15.98 -6.61 7.14
CA VAL A 32 -17.29 -6.32 6.53
C VAL A 32 -17.17 -5.86 5.07
N GLY A 33 -16.10 -6.26 4.39
CA GLY A 33 -15.80 -5.84 3.02
C GLY A 33 -14.99 -4.55 2.96
N LYS A 34 -15.09 -3.83 1.85
CA LYS A 34 -14.37 -2.57 1.63
C LYS A 34 -14.98 -1.45 2.47
N SER A 35 -14.17 -0.80 3.31
CA SER A 35 -14.64 0.29 4.16
C SER A 35 -13.53 1.25 4.56
N GLN A 36 -13.84 2.53 4.62
CA GLN A 36 -12.98 3.56 5.22
C GLN A 36 -12.93 3.50 6.77
N THR A 37 -13.79 2.69 7.38
CA THR A 37 -13.89 2.56 8.84
C THR A 37 -12.59 2.08 9.47
N TYR A 38 -11.85 1.19 8.79
CA TYR A 38 -10.63 0.60 9.33
C TYR A 38 -9.50 1.62 9.52
N ILE A 39 -9.31 2.54 8.59
CA ILE A 39 -8.34 3.61 8.74
C ILE A 39 -8.83 4.68 9.72
N LYS A 40 -10.13 4.97 9.75
CA LYS A 40 -10.72 5.87 10.75
C LYS A 40 -10.55 5.33 12.17
N ASN A 41 -10.79 4.05 12.38
CA ASN A 41 -10.61 3.40 13.69
C ASN A 41 -9.15 3.40 14.14
N SER A 42 -8.19 3.39 13.21
CA SER A 42 -6.77 3.46 13.56
C SER A 42 -6.36 4.86 14.03
N CYS A 43 -7.03 5.91 13.56
CA CYS A 43 -6.67 7.32 13.76
C CYS A 43 -5.21 7.65 13.35
N VAL A 44 -4.62 6.83 12.48
CA VAL A 44 -3.24 7.02 12.00
C VAL A 44 -3.30 7.30 10.51
N PRO A 45 -2.79 8.45 10.03
CA PRO A 45 -2.68 8.70 8.60
C PRO A 45 -1.66 7.75 7.98
N GLU A 46 -1.77 7.54 6.68
CA GLU A 46 -0.73 6.90 5.89
C GLU A 46 0.46 7.84 5.76
N PHE A 47 1.66 7.34 6.01
CA PHE A 47 2.89 8.12 5.86
C PHE A 47 3.67 7.62 4.66
N TYR A 48 4.14 8.55 3.85
CA TYR A 48 5.01 8.29 2.72
C TYR A 48 6.30 9.09 2.81
N LEU A 49 7.42 8.45 2.53
CA LEU A 49 8.73 9.09 2.36
C LEU A 49 9.35 8.58 1.07
N GLY A 50 9.72 9.49 0.18
CA GLY A 50 10.34 9.17 -1.11
C GLY A 50 11.52 10.05 -1.43
N LEU A 51 12.49 9.48 -2.13
CA LEU A 51 13.68 10.16 -2.64
C LEU A 51 13.79 9.90 -4.14
N ASP A 52 13.82 10.97 -4.93
CA ASP A 52 14.05 10.96 -6.37
C ASP A 52 15.35 11.64 -6.73
N TYR A 53 15.99 11.17 -7.79
CA TYR A 53 17.07 11.85 -8.47
C TYR A 53 16.71 12.11 -9.93
N LYS A 54 16.92 13.35 -10.40
CA LYS A 54 16.57 13.82 -11.75
C LYS A 54 17.79 14.41 -12.45
N ALA A 55 18.17 13.83 -13.56
CA ALA A 55 19.26 14.34 -14.41
C ALA A 55 19.12 13.85 -15.85
N ASN A 56 19.40 14.71 -16.83
CA ASN A 56 19.57 14.35 -18.24
C ASN A 56 18.42 13.48 -18.83
N GLY A 57 17.18 13.83 -18.52
CA GLY A 57 16.01 13.06 -18.96
C GLY A 57 15.68 11.82 -18.14
N TRP A 58 16.54 11.46 -17.17
CA TRP A 58 16.31 10.38 -16.21
C TRP A 58 15.65 10.88 -14.93
N ILE A 59 14.79 10.06 -14.39
CA ILE A 59 14.30 10.14 -13.02
C ILE A 59 14.43 8.72 -12.44
N ALA A 60 15.11 8.60 -11.33
CA ALA A 60 15.17 7.35 -10.57
C ALA A 60 14.83 7.66 -9.12
N GLY A 61 14.05 6.81 -8.48
CA GLY A 61 13.62 7.06 -7.11
C GLY A 61 13.19 5.80 -6.39
N ALA A 62 13.10 5.95 -5.08
CA ALA A 62 12.58 4.93 -4.18
C ALA A 62 11.74 5.58 -3.09
N GLY A 63 10.80 4.84 -2.54
CA GLY A 63 9.94 5.32 -1.48
C GLY A 63 9.54 4.19 -0.53
N ILE A 64 9.12 4.62 0.66
CA ILE A 64 8.57 3.77 1.70
C ILE A 64 7.24 4.35 2.16
N GLU A 65 6.28 3.49 2.39
CA GLU A 65 4.94 3.82 2.87
C GLU A 65 4.63 3.02 4.13
N LEU A 66 4.03 3.66 5.11
CA LEU A 66 3.52 3.05 6.33
C LEU A 66 2.01 3.24 6.38
N LEU A 67 1.28 2.13 6.47
CA LEU A 67 -0.17 2.10 6.64
C LEU A 67 -0.53 1.39 7.94
N SER A 68 -1.46 1.94 8.71
CA SER A 68 -2.00 1.31 9.92
C SER A 68 -3.53 1.26 9.85
N LEU A 69 -4.10 0.06 9.95
CA LEU A 69 -5.54 -0.18 10.00
C LEU A 69 -5.93 -0.80 11.33
N LYS A 70 -7.14 -0.47 11.81
CA LYS A 70 -7.78 -1.13 12.96
C LYS A 70 -9.07 -1.81 12.50
N PRO A 71 -9.06 -3.13 12.24
CA PRO A 71 -10.19 -3.85 11.65
C PRO A 71 -11.42 -3.92 12.55
N ARG A 72 -11.23 -3.96 13.87
CA ARG A 72 -12.29 -4.01 14.86
C ARG A 72 -12.04 -3.04 16.01
N THR A 73 -13.10 -2.52 16.60
CA THR A 73 -13.07 -1.76 17.86
C THR A 73 -13.58 -2.59 19.03
N GLU A 74 -14.39 -3.62 18.72
CA GLU A 74 -15.06 -4.48 19.68
C GLU A 74 -15.07 -5.93 19.18
N SER A 75 -15.15 -6.88 20.12
CA SER A 75 -15.44 -8.29 19.91
C SER A 75 -16.54 -8.75 20.86
N LYS A 76 -17.26 -9.80 20.49
CA LYS A 76 -18.28 -10.40 21.33
C LYS A 76 -17.90 -11.85 21.58
N VAL A 77 -17.86 -12.24 22.88
CA VAL A 77 -17.73 -13.63 23.31
C VAL A 77 -18.89 -13.94 24.23
N GLU A 78 -19.68 -14.91 23.84
CA GLU A 78 -21.01 -15.20 24.48
C GLU A 78 -21.87 -13.93 24.49
N ASP A 79 -22.24 -13.43 25.65
CA ASP A 79 -23.05 -12.21 25.80
C ASP A 79 -22.23 -10.98 26.24
N GLN A 80 -20.91 -11.13 26.36
CA GLN A 80 -20.03 -10.03 26.79
C GLN A 80 -19.35 -9.36 25.58
N VAL A 81 -19.31 -8.04 25.60
CA VAL A 81 -18.61 -7.20 24.62
C VAL A 81 -17.32 -6.74 25.20
N TYR A 82 -16.21 -6.98 24.48
CA TYR A 82 -14.87 -6.58 24.85
C TYR A 82 -14.35 -5.54 23.88
N LYS A 83 -13.72 -4.49 24.41
CA LYS A 83 -13.01 -3.51 23.60
C LYS A 83 -11.68 -4.12 23.12
N VAL A 84 -11.42 -4.06 21.81
CA VAL A 84 -10.20 -4.60 21.20
C VAL A 84 -9.38 -3.50 20.56
N ASN A 85 -8.05 -3.68 20.51
CA ASN A 85 -7.12 -2.65 20.06
C ASN A 85 -6.12 -3.13 18.99
N GLU A 86 -6.18 -4.39 18.58
CA GLU A 86 -5.27 -4.94 17.57
C GLU A 86 -5.33 -4.16 16.26
N ARG A 87 -4.16 -3.93 15.71
CA ARG A 87 -3.93 -3.15 14.48
C ARG A 87 -3.12 -3.97 13.49
N ILE A 88 -3.26 -3.63 12.23
CA ILE A 88 -2.39 -4.10 11.15
C ILE A 88 -1.58 -2.91 10.69
N THR A 89 -0.29 -2.92 11.01
CA THR A 89 0.65 -1.91 10.54
C THR A 89 1.57 -2.54 9.53
N THR A 90 1.63 -1.97 8.33
CA THR A 90 2.38 -2.51 7.20
C THR A 90 3.32 -1.48 6.62
N LEU A 91 4.48 -1.96 6.16
CA LEU A 91 5.43 -1.20 5.38
C LEU A 91 5.40 -1.69 3.93
N SER A 92 5.42 -0.74 3.02
CA SER A 92 5.53 -1.00 1.58
C SER A 92 6.70 -0.20 1.02
N TYR A 93 7.37 -0.78 0.04
CA TYR A 93 8.53 -0.21 -0.62
C TYR A 93 8.24 -0.05 -2.09
N GLU A 94 8.67 1.03 -2.68
CA GLU A 94 8.61 1.22 -4.11
C GLU A 94 9.97 1.64 -4.68
N GLY A 95 10.23 1.24 -5.92
CA GLY A 95 11.33 1.75 -6.71
C GLY A 95 10.86 2.03 -8.12
N HIS A 96 11.33 3.12 -8.70
CA HIS A 96 10.96 3.48 -10.05
C HIS A 96 12.11 4.13 -10.82
N VAL A 97 12.04 3.97 -12.13
CA VAL A 97 12.92 4.65 -13.06
C VAL A 97 12.12 5.12 -14.27
N LYS A 98 12.45 6.30 -14.75
CA LYS A 98 11.86 6.89 -15.95
C LYS A 98 12.96 7.53 -16.77
N TYR A 99 12.94 7.29 -18.07
CA TYR A 99 13.72 8.00 -19.06
C TYR A 99 12.82 8.66 -20.08
N SER A 100 13.09 9.90 -20.45
CA SER A 100 12.31 10.60 -21.46
C SER A 100 13.19 11.54 -22.27
N ASN A 101 13.15 11.41 -23.58
CA ASN A 101 13.73 12.36 -24.55
C ASN A 101 12.71 12.68 -25.64
N LYS A 102 13.15 13.21 -26.81
CA LYS A 102 12.24 13.56 -27.93
C LYS A 102 11.51 12.35 -28.50
N ASP A 103 12.15 11.19 -28.56
CA ASP A 103 11.69 10.01 -29.28
C ASP A 103 11.27 8.88 -28.35
N TRP A 104 11.87 8.79 -27.17
CA TRP A 104 11.69 7.68 -26.25
C TRP A 104 11.05 8.12 -24.94
N PHE A 105 10.13 7.31 -24.49
CA PHE A 105 9.70 7.27 -23.11
C PHE A 105 9.82 5.82 -22.62
N VAL A 106 10.60 5.63 -21.55
CA VAL A 106 10.72 4.35 -20.84
C VAL A 106 10.41 4.60 -19.38
N GLY A 107 9.50 3.83 -18.83
CA GLY A 107 9.14 3.90 -17.41
C GLY A 107 9.02 2.50 -16.83
N ALA A 108 9.61 2.28 -15.66
CA ALA A 108 9.45 1.04 -14.91
C ALA A 108 9.23 1.37 -13.43
N LYS A 109 8.44 0.55 -12.77
CA LYS A 109 8.18 0.64 -11.33
C LYS A 109 8.01 -0.75 -10.75
N THR A 110 8.52 -0.94 -9.55
CA THR A 110 8.24 -2.10 -8.71
C THR A 110 7.70 -1.65 -7.37
N VAL A 111 6.78 -2.40 -6.81
CA VAL A 111 6.24 -2.22 -5.46
C VAL A 111 6.30 -3.56 -4.75
N LEU A 112 6.90 -3.56 -3.58
CA LEU A 112 6.90 -4.67 -2.63
C LEU A 112 6.13 -4.19 -1.40
N GLY A 113 4.93 -4.69 -1.21
CA GLY A 113 4.09 -4.17 -0.15
C GLY A 113 3.23 -5.24 0.51
N SER A 114 2.54 -4.80 1.53
CA SER A 114 1.62 -5.63 2.31
C SER A 114 0.31 -4.89 2.49
N ASN A 115 -0.81 -5.59 2.32
CA ASN A 115 -2.15 -5.03 2.51
C ASN A 115 -2.42 -3.78 1.65
N LEU A 116 -2.15 -3.85 0.34
CA LEU A 116 -2.26 -2.71 -0.59
C LEU A 116 -3.67 -2.49 -1.16
N THR A 117 -4.71 -3.02 -0.53
CA THR A 117 -6.08 -2.96 -1.05
C THR A 117 -6.62 -1.54 -1.22
N GLN A 118 -6.16 -0.59 -0.39
CA GLN A 118 -6.53 0.84 -0.50
C GLN A 118 -6.07 1.49 -1.81
N THR A 119 -5.06 0.93 -2.46
CA THR A 119 -4.55 1.40 -3.75
C THR A 119 -5.13 0.63 -4.94
N SER A 120 -6.18 -0.18 -4.71
CA SER A 120 -6.77 -1.08 -5.72
C SER A 120 -5.81 -2.15 -6.24
N MET A 121 -4.78 -2.45 -5.47
CA MET A 121 -3.86 -3.56 -5.73
C MET A 121 -4.29 -4.80 -4.94
N LEU A 122 -3.73 -5.96 -5.30
CA LEU A 122 -3.86 -7.17 -4.50
C LEU A 122 -3.38 -6.92 -3.08
N GLY A 123 -3.92 -7.65 -2.12
CA GLY A 123 -3.53 -7.52 -0.72
C GLY A 123 -4.63 -7.98 0.22
N GLY A 124 -4.61 -7.42 1.42
CA GLY A 124 -5.51 -7.79 2.50
C GLY A 124 -4.75 -8.43 3.66
N PHE A 125 -5.46 -9.16 4.50
CA PHE A 125 -4.90 -9.79 5.68
C PHE A 125 -5.72 -11.02 6.10
N GLY A 126 -5.09 -11.90 6.86
CA GLY A 126 -5.73 -13.05 7.49
C GLY A 126 -5.63 -12.98 9.00
N ILE A 127 -6.32 -13.88 9.69
CA ILE A 127 -6.31 -14.02 11.14
C ILE A 127 -5.15 -14.92 11.53
N LYS A 128 -4.18 -14.38 12.29
CA LYS A 128 -3.02 -15.11 12.82
C LYS A 128 -3.36 -15.88 14.10
N SER A 129 -4.12 -15.28 15.01
CA SER A 129 -4.54 -15.90 16.27
C SER A 129 -5.82 -15.22 16.81
N ILE A 130 -6.52 -15.92 17.68
CA ILE A 130 -7.73 -15.44 18.36
C ILE A 130 -7.55 -15.70 19.86
N ASP A 131 -7.76 -14.68 20.67
CA ASP A 131 -7.84 -14.81 22.12
C ASP A 131 -9.23 -15.36 22.49
N ASN A 132 -9.30 -16.56 23.04
CA ASN A 132 -10.55 -17.23 23.37
C ASN A 132 -11.35 -16.52 24.49
N ARG A 133 -10.69 -15.73 25.33
CA ARG A 133 -11.34 -15.03 26.44
C ARG A 133 -12.01 -13.74 25.99
N THR A 134 -11.34 -12.98 25.14
CA THR A 134 -11.80 -11.66 24.69
C THR A 134 -12.32 -11.66 23.26
N GLY A 135 -12.04 -12.71 22.47
CA GLY A 135 -12.33 -12.75 21.05
C GLY A 135 -11.47 -11.81 20.21
N GLU A 136 -10.42 -11.20 20.78
CA GLU A 136 -9.51 -10.31 20.06
C GLU A 136 -8.70 -11.10 19.03
N GLN A 137 -8.61 -10.58 17.81
CA GLN A 137 -7.95 -11.21 16.69
C GLN A 137 -6.65 -10.50 16.36
N LYS A 138 -5.56 -11.26 16.29
CA LYS A 138 -4.30 -10.78 15.69
C LYS A 138 -4.29 -11.09 14.21
N TYR A 139 -3.70 -10.22 13.43
CA TYR A 139 -3.73 -10.28 11.97
C TYR A 139 -2.34 -10.43 11.38
N THR A 140 -2.27 -11.06 10.19
CA THR A 140 -1.07 -11.12 9.37
C THR A 140 -1.40 -10.59 7.96
N PRO A 141 -0.65 -9.60 7.44
CA PRO A 141 -0.93 -9.01 6.14
C PRO A 141 -0.50 -9.95 5.01
N ILE A 142 -1.21 -9.88 3.88
CA ILE A 142 -0.83 -10.51 2.64
C ILE A 142 0.21 -9.64 1.94
N ARG A 143 1.35 -10.24 1.60
CA ARG A 143 2.44 -9.59 0.87
C ARG A 143 2.22 -9.70 -0.64
N VAL A 144 2.57 -8.64 -1.35
CA VAL A 144 2.39 -8.53 -2.79
C VAL A 144 3.63 -7.91 -3.42
N SER A 145 4.01 -8.46 -4.57
CA SER A 145 4.98 -7.85 -5.48
C SER A 145 4.25 -7.43 -6.74
N SER A 146 4.41 -6.17 -7.16
CA SER A 146 3.87 -5.64 -8.40
C SER A 146 4.95 -4.91 -9.16
N SER A 147 5.13 -5.24 -10.44
CA SER A 147 6.11 -4.59 -11.30
C SER A 147 5.51 -4.30 -12.67
N TRP A 148 5.89 -3.17 -13.27
CA TRP A 148 5.49 -2.85 -14.62
C TRP A 148 6.61 -2.14 -15.39
N LEU A 149 6.57 -2.31 -16.70
CA LEU A 149 7.42 -1.65 -17.67
C LEU A 149 6.54 -1.04 -18.76
N ASN A 150 6.81 0.20 -19.11
CA ASN A 150 6.17 0.92 -20.22
C ASN A 150 7.25 1.50 -21.13
N VAL A 151 7.16 1.18 -22.41
CA VAL A 151 8.08 1.69 -23.45
C VAL A 151 7.27 2.29 -24.56
N VAL A 152 7.53 3.55 -24.88
CA VAL A 152 6.87 4.27 -25.98
C VAL A 152 7.95 4.88 -26.86
N TYR A 153 7.79 4.77 -28.18
CA TYR A 153 8.70 5.32 -29.16
C TYR A 153 7.97 6.19 -30.19
N GLY A 154 8.57 7.30 -30.58
CA GLY A 154 8.13 8.15 -31.67
C GLY A 154 7.65 9.53 -31.25
N GLN A 155 7.47 10.41 -32.24
CA GLN A 155 7.04 11.81 -32.06
C GLN A 155 5.58 12.02 -32.46
N LYS A 156 5.23 11.79 -33.73
CA LYS A 156 3.86 11.92 -34.24
C LYS A 156 3.04 10.66 -33.96
N TRP A 157 3.57 9.50 -34.34
CA TRP A 157 3.05 8.19 -33.99
C TRP A 157 3.83 7.67 -32.80
N LYS A 158 3.11 7.22 -31.76
CA LYS A 158 3.70 6.80 -30.48
C LYS A 158 3.28 5.37 -30.15
N PRO A 159 3.73 4.36 -30.94
CA PRO A 159 3.52 2.98 -30.54
C PRO A 159 4.18 2.74 -29.18
N GLY A 160 3.51 1.93 -28.36
CA GLY A 160 4.01 1.61 -27.02
C GLY A 160 3.68 0.19 -26.62
N ILE A 161 4.50 -0.35 -25.72
CA ILE A 161 4.31 -1.66 -25.10
C ILE A 161 4.25 -1.45 -23.59
N PHE A 162 3.25 -2.04 -22.96
CA PHE A 162 3.12 -2.11 -21.51
C PHE A 162 3.15 -3.57 -21.07
N LEU A 163 4.02 -3.88 -20.12
CA LEU A 163 4.11 -5.17 -19.48
C LEU A 163 3.91 -4.98 -17.98
N GLY A 164 3.05 -5.80 -17.38
CA GLY A 164 2.79 -5.77 -15.94
C GLY A 164 2.78 -7.18 -15.36
N TYR A 165 3.31 -7.32 -14.16
CA TYR A 165 3.32 -8.57 -13.41
C TYR A 165 2.98 -8.30 -11.95
N VAL A 166 2.03 -9.06 -11.41
CA VAL A 166 1.63 -9.00 -10.00
C VAL A 166 1.65 -10.41 -9.43
N LYS A 167 2.26 -10.54 -8.24
CA LYS A 167 2.36 -11.82 -7.52
C LYS A 167 1.87 -11.65 -6.09
N ASN A 168 0.92 -12.49 -5.69
CA ASN A 168 0.59 -12.69 -4.28
C ASN A 168 1.69 -13.57 -3.65
N MET A 169 2.34 -13.06 -2.61
CA MET A 169 3.44 -13.73 -1.90
C MET A 169 2.97 -14.43 -0.61
N GLY A 170 1.66 -14.43 -0.35
CA GLY A 170 1.08 -15.01 0.85
C GLY A 170 1.33 -14.20 2.12
N THR A 171 1.02 -14.81 3.25
CA THR A 171 1.22 -14.24 4.60
C THR A 171 2.56 -14.65 5.19
N SER A 172 3.10 -13.85 6.11
CA SER A 172 4.35 -14.20 6.82
C SER A 172 4.13 -15.23 7.90
N ASP A 173 2.93 -15.26 8.48
CA ASP A 173 2.56 -16.16 9.57
C ASP A 173 1.52 -17.16 9.09
N ALA A 174 1.44 -18.31 9.77
CA ALA A 174 0.37 -19.27 9.57
C ALA A 174 -0.98 -18.66 9.98
N LEU A 175 -2.02 -19.04 9.26
CA LEU A 175 -3.37 -18.60 9.55
C LEU A 175 -4.02 -19.49 10.60
N ALA A 176 -4.62 -18.91 11.63
CA ALA A 176 -5.42 -19.62 12.63
C ALA A 176 -6.84 -19.97 12.12
N SER A 177 -7.25 -19.33 11.02
CA SER A 177 -8.56 -19.52 10.39
C SER A 177 -8.40 -19.37 8.88
N ASN A 178 -9.21 -20.11 8.12
CA ASN A 178 -9.26 -19.97 6.66
C ASN A 178 -9.89 -18.63 6.20
N GLN A 179 -10.22 -17.75 7.12
CA GLN A 179 -10.77 -16.43 6.80
C GLN A 179 -9.65 -15.48 6.40
N VAL A 180 -9.70 -15.06 5.15
CA VAL A 180 -8.81 -14.06 4.55
C VAL A 180 -9.66 -12.89 4.06
N TYR A 181 -9.26 -11.70 4.43
CA TYR A 181 -9.90 -10.45 4.02
C TYR A 181 -9.03 -9.76 2.98
N GLY A 182 -9.27 -10.04 1.70
CA GLY A 182 -8.41 -9.56 0.65
C GLY A 182 -9.01 -9.70 -0.75
N THR A 183 -8.21 -9.33 -1.74
CA THR A 183 -8.48 -9.45 -3.18
C THR A 183 -7.40 -10.27 -3.84
#